data_cb12f1522b390f37b59156f8b0ba8a4a
#
_entry.id   cb12f1522b390f37b59156f8b0ba8a4a
#
_cell.length_a   1.000
_cell.length_b   1.000
_cell.length_c   1.000
_cell.angle_alpha   90.00
_cell.angle_beta   90.00
_cell.angle_gamma   90.00
#
_symmetry.space_group_name_H-M   'P 1'
#
loop_
_entity.id
_entity.type
_entity.pdbx_description
1 polymer ?
#
loop_
_entity_poly.entity_id
_entity_poly.type
_entity_poly.pdbx_seq_one_letter_code
_entity_poly.pdbx_strand_id
1 'polypeptide(L)'
;MTEQRYSPDHLRDFGARVLETLGVPSADAALVADSLVQADLWGHGSHGMLRLPWYAARLRTGAMTADTAPVVLADTGALVLLDGRDGVGQVLTERARVLAVERARRHGIGAVGVRDSNHFGTAMYWTRRTAHDGCVAVLTTNASPAMAPWGGRTKVVGTNPWSIAAPGPDGRVVAVDIANTAVARGKIYLAKNRGEPIPDSWALTADGAPTTDPAEGVLGVILPMAGHKGYAITFLMDVLSGALTGSAVGSEVHGPYEPEARSGAGHLFLALDPAAFGDRAGYEERVRQLIDEVKGVPLAQGFDEVFYPGEVEDRAEAANLAAGGVVLAEESVTDLRTLAAETGVPFPEEAA
;
A
#
# COMPACT_ATOMS: atom_id res chain seq x y z
N MET A 1 4.86 -16.77 25.99
CA MET A 1 4.43 -15.38 26.25
C MET A 1 3.19 -15.17 25.41
N THR A 2 2.07 -14.73 25.98
CA THR A 2 0.89 -14.34 25.22
C THR A 2 1.28 -13.12 24.37
N GLU A 3 1.03 -13.19 23.05
CA GLU A 3 1.27 -12.05 22.15
C GLU A 3 0.37 -10.89 22.60
N GLN A 4 0.97 -9.71 22.76
CA GLN A 4 0.25 -8.49 23.11
C GLN A 4 -0.62 -8.03 21.94
N ARG A 5 -1.92 -7.91 22.16
CA ARG A 5 -2.89 -7.47 21.16
C ARG A 5 -3.47 -6.11 21.51
N TYR A 6 -3.79 -5.35 20.49
CA TYR A 6 -4.35 -4.02 20.61
C TYR A 6 -5.69 -3.94 19.86
N SER A 7 -6.70 -3.35 20.51
CA SER A 7 -8.01 -3.13 19.89
C SER A 7 -7.88 -2.25 18.64
N PRO A 8 -8.43 -2.68 17.49
CA PRO A 8 -8.42 -1.87 16.28
C PRO A 8 -9.05 -0.49 16.46
N ASP A 9 -10.15 -0.42 17.21
CA ASP A 9 -10.85 0.84 17.44
C ASP A 9 -10.04 1.81 18.31
N HIS A 10 -9.35 1.30 19.34
CA HIS A 10 -8.45 2.12 20.15
C HIS A 10 -7.24 2.61 19.35
N LEU A 11 -6.70 1.78 18.45
CA LEU A 11 -5.60 2.21 17.56
C LEU A 11 -6.06 3.26 16.55
N ARG A 12 -7.29 3.15 16.01
CA ARG A 12 -7.89 4.16 15.14
C ARG A 12 -8.05 5.49 15.87
N ASP A 13 -8.62 5.49 17.08
CA ASP A 13 -8.77 6.70 17.90
C ASP A 13 -7.40 7.32 18.19
N PHE A 14 -6.43 6.53 18.63
CA PHE A 14 -5.08 7.00 18.89
C PHE A 14 -4.45 7.64 17.66
N GLY A 15 -4.45 6.95 16.53
CA GLY A 15 -3.86 7.43 15.28
C GLY A 15 -4.51 8.73 14.78
N ALA A 16 -5.85 8.80 14.82
CA ALA A 16 -6.59 9.99 14.43
C ALA A 16 -6.25 11.19 15.32
N ARG A 17 -6.27 11.03 16.65
CA ARG A 17 -5.95 12.09 17.61
C ARG A 17 -4.51 12.57 17.47
N VAL A 18 -3.55 11.66 17.24
CA VAL A 18 -2.16 12.06 16.96
C VAL A 18 -2.09 12.96 15.72
N LEU A 19 -2.73 12.57 14.63
CA LEU A 19 -2.73 13.36 13.38
C LEU A 19 -3.44 14.71 13.55
N GLU A 20 -4.52 14.77 14.33
CA GLU A 20 -5.20 16.02 14.66
C GLU A 20 -4.28 17.00 15.41
N THR A 21 -3.46 16.53 16.35
CA THR A 21 -2.46 17.39 17.04
C THR A 21 -1.44 18.00 16.08
N LEU A 22 -1.26 17.37 14.92
CA LEU A 22 -0.35 17.82 13.86
C LEU A 22 -1.05 18.65 12.78
N GLY A 23 -2.31 19.01 13.00
CA GLY A 23 -3.08 19.89 12.13
C GLY A 23 -3.83 19.20 11.00
N VAL A 24 -3.88 17.86 10.96
CA VAL A 24 -4.69 17.14 9.97
C VAL A 24 -6.17 17.27 10.35
N PRO A 25 -7.07 17.66 9.42
CA PRO A 25 -8.52 17.73 9.70
C PRO A 25 -9.08 16.40 10.19
N SER A 26 -10.02 16.41 11.15
CA SER A 26 -10.50 15.20 11.84
C SER A 26 -10.99 14.10 10.91
N ALA A 27 -11.72 14.43 9.84
CA ALA A 27 -12.20 13.44 8.89
C ALA A 27 -11.03 12.76 8.12
N ASP A 28 -10.02 13.54 7.74
CA ASP A 28 -8.83 13.06 7.05
C ASP A 28 -7.92 12.25 8.00
N ALA A 29 -7.80 12.70 9.27
CA ALA A 29 -7.07 11.98 10.32
C ALA A 29 -7.68 10.60 10.59
N ALA A 30 -9.00 10.53 10.71
CA ALA A 30 -9.73 9.27 10.87
C ALA A 30 -9.52 8.33 9.67
N LEU A 31 -9.56 8.84 8.44
CA LEU A 31 -9.29 8.06 7.22
C LEU A 31 -7.87 7.48 7.22
N VAL A 32 -6.88 8.29 7.55
CA VAL A 32 -5.48 7.83 7.62
C VAL A 32 -5.32 6.75 8.67
N ALA A 33 -5.83 6.97 9.88
CA ALA A 33 -5.75 6.00 10.97
C ALA A 33 -6.45 4.68 10.61
N ASP A 34 -7.64 4.74 10.01
CA ASP A 34 -8.36 3.55 9.55
C ASP A 34 -7.55 2.77 8.51
N SER A 35 -6.93 3.44 7.53
CA SER A 35 -6.11 2.79 6.52
C SER A 35 -4.91 2.04 7.09
N LEU A 36 -4.29 2.58 8.15
CA LEU A 36 -3.16 1.95 8.83
C LEU A 36 -3.59 0.73 9.64
N VAL A 37 -4.65 0.86 10.41
CA VAL A 37 -5.17 -0.25 11.23
C VAL A 37 -5.72 -1.37 10.34
N GLN A 38 -6.36 -1.03 9.22
CA GLN A 38 -6.83 -2.03 8.27
C GLN A 38 -5.67 -2.81 7.63
N ALA A 39 -4.54 -2.15 7.34
CA ALA A 39 -3.34 -2.83 6.88
C ALA A 39 -2.81 -3.83 7.91
N ASP A 40 -2.79 -3.49 9.18
CA ASP A 40 -2.41 -4.42 10.25
C ASP A 40 -3.39 -5.59 10.38
N LEU A 41 -4.70 -5.34 10.26
CA LEU A 41 -5.73 -6.39 10.26
C LEU A 41 -5.53 -7.40 9.13
N TRP A 42 -5.13 -6.97 7.94
CA TRP A 42 -4.83 -7.83 6.79
C TRP A 42 -3.47 -8.53 6.86
N GLY A 43 -2.67 -8.27 7.90
CA GLY A 43 -1.31 -8.79 8.01
C GLY A 43 -0.27 -8.02 7.19
N HIS A 44 -0.65 -6.85 6.64
CA HIS A 44 0.23 -5.92 5.93
C HIS A 44 0.95 -4.98 6.92
N GLY A 45 1.48 -5.50 8.02
CA GLY A 45 2.06 -4.72 9.11
C GLY A 45 3.17 -3.75 8.68
N SER A 46 3.83 -4.01 7.54
CA SER A 46 4.80 -3.06 6.96
C SER A 46 4.17 -1.74 6.50
N HIS A 47 2.85 -1.66 6.35
CA HIS A 47 2.07 -0.50 5.91
C HIS A 47 1.01 -0.08 6.95
N GLY A 48 1.07 -0.68 8.16
CA GLY A 48 0.19 -0.42 9.28
C GLY A 48 0.66 0.72 10.19
N MET A 49 0.31 0.61 11.46
CA MET A 49 0.55 1.63 12.50
C MET A 49 2.02 2.01 12.67
N LEU A 50 2.96 1.15 12.30
CA LEU A 50 4.39 1.48 12.28
C LEU A 50 4.72 2.70 11.40
N ARG A 51 3.83 3.09 10.48
CA ARG A 51 4.03 4.26 9.59
C ARG A 51 3.63 5.59 10.23
N LEU A 52 2.81 5.56 11.27
CA LEU A 52 2.32 6.78 11.91
C LEU A 52 3.45 7.71 12.41
N PRO A 53 4.52 7.22 13.08
CA PRO A 53 5.64 8.07 13.47
C PRO A 53 6.34 8.76 12.28
N TRP A 54 6.47 8.08 11.14
CA TRP A 54 7.08 8.66 9.95
C TRP A 54 6.23 9.77 9.34
N TYR A 55 4.90 9.59 9.32
CA TYR A 55 3.98 10.63 8.86
C TYR A 55 4.00 11.83 9.82
N ALA A 56 4.02 11.58 11.12
CA ALA A 56 4.14 12.64 12.13
C ALA A 56 5.43 13.46 11.95
N ALA A 57 6.55 12.80 11.70
CA ALA A 57 7.83 13.49 11.45
C ALA A 57 7.75 14.38 10.21
N ARG A 58 7.15 13.90 9.10
CA ARG A 58 7.01 14.65 7.85
C ARG A 58 6.03 15.82 7.96
N LEU A 59 4.96 15.68 8.74
CA LEU A 59 4.03 16.78 9.04
C LEU A 59 4.72 17.88 9.85
N ARG A 60 5.55 17.52 10.84
CA ARG A 60 6.32 18.49 11.66
C ARG A 60 7.35 19.27 10.86
N THR A 61 7.99 18.65 9.89
CA THR A 61 9.01 19.33 9.05
C THR A 61 8.40 20.13 7.91
N GLY A 62 7.13 19.91 7.60
CA GLY A 62 6.46 20.51 6.44
C GLY A 62 6.72 19.79 5.11
N ALA A 63 7.44 18.64 5.11
CA ALA A 63 7.59 17.80 3.93
C ALA A 63 6.28 17.09 3.52
N MET A 64 5.28 17.11 4.40
CA MET A 64 3.90 16.71 4.16
C MET A 64 2.99 17.81 4.69
N THR A 65 2.02 18.25 3.86
CA THR A 65 1.06 19.29 4.19
C THR A 65 -0.17 18.69 4.87
N ALA A 66 -0.48 19.15 6.09
CA ALA A 66 -1.60 18.63 6.89
C ALA A 66 -2.97 18.94 6.28
N ASP A 67 -3.19 20.20 5.86
CA ASP A 67 -4.42 20.61 5.16
C ASP A 67 -4.33 20.24 3.69
N THR A 68 -4.82 19.05 3.37
CA THR A 68 -4.70 18.45 2.03
C THR A 68 -5.78 18.99 1.10
N ALA A 69 -5.43 19.98 0.28
CA ALA A 69 -6.29 20.61 -0.69
C ALA A 69 -5.71 20.50 -2.12
N PRO A 70 -5.95 19.37 -2.84
CA PRO A 70 -5.44 19.20 -4.19
C PRO A 70 -6.07 20.17 -5.18
N VAL A 71 -5.29 20.56 -6.19
CA VAL A 71 -5.73 21.45 -7.27
C VAL A 71 -5.94 20.65 -8.55
N VAL A 72 -7.08 20.86 -9.23
CA VAL A 72 -7.33 20.27 -10.55
C VAL A 72 -6.48 21.01 -11.59
N LEU A 73 -5.58 20.30 -12.25
CA LEU A 73 -4.74 20.83 -13.32
C LEU A 73 -5.33 20.60 -14.70
N ALA A 74 -6.01 19.45 -14.88
CA ALA A 74 -6.71 19.10 -16.10
C ALA A 74 -7.95 18.28 -15.78
N ASP A 75 -9.03 18.52 -16.51
CA ASP A 75 -10.26 17.72 -16.50
C ASP A 75 -10.77 17.59 -17.92
N THR A 76 -10.73 16.39 -18.48
CA THR A 76 -11.19 16.09 -19.83
C THR A 76 -12.44 15.18 -19.84
N GLY A 77 -13.16 15.13 -18.73
CA GLY A 77 -14.32 14.26 -18.54
C GLY A 77 -13.95 12.94 -17.86
N ALA A 78 -13.52 11.94 -18.59
CA ALA A 78 -13.12 10.66 -18.02
C ALA A 78 -11.75 10.71 -17.31
N LEU A 79 -10.90 11.69 -17.65
CA LEU A 79 -9.56 11.83 -17.08
C LEU A 79 -9.44 13.14 -16.29
N VAL A 80 -8.84 13.06 -15.11
CA VAL A 80 -8.50 14.21 -14.26
C VAL A 80 -7.04 14.12 -13.82
N LEU A 81 -6.34 15.25 -13.80
CA LEU A 81 -5.02 15.38 -13.18
C LEU A 81 -5.10 16.32 -12.00
N LEU A 82 -4.65 15.84 -10.84
CA LEU A 82 -4.58 16.59 -9.59
C LEU A 82 -3.13 16.92 -9.23
N ASP A 83 -2.91 18.13 -8.75
CA ASP A 83 -1.71 18.51 -8.01
C ASP A 83 -1.99 18.29 -6.51
N GLY A 84 -1.28 17.36 -5.90
CA GLY A 84 -1.44 17.00 -4.49
C GLY A 84 -0.80 18.00 -3.52
N ARG A 85 0.11 18.87 -4.00
CA ARG A 85 0.77 19.92 -3.21
C ARG A 85 1.42 19.39 -1.93
N ASP A 86 2.07 18.24 -2.03
CA ASP A 86 2.69 17.50 -0.91
C ASP A 86 1.71 17.14 0.23
N GLY A 87 0.42 17.05 -0.05
CA GLY A 87 -0.60 16.66 0.93
C GLY A 87 -0.44 15.23 1.44
N VAL A 88 -1.27 14.87 2.42
CA VAL A 88 -1.31 13.52 2.98
C VAL A 88 -1.72 12.51 1.91
N GLY A 89 -0.85 11.52 1.65
CA GLY A 89 -1.01 10.59 0.53
C GLY A 89 -2.34 9.82 0.56
N GLN A 90 -2.78 9.39 1.75
CA GLN A 90 -4.05 8.71 1.93
C GLN A 90 -5.24 9.60 1.53
N VAL A 91 -5.23 10.86 1.93
CA VAL A 91 -6.31 11.80 1.62
C VAL A 91 -6.36 12.08 0.12
N LEU A 92 -5.20 12.27 -0.51
CA LEU A 92 -5.08 12.47 -1.95
C LEU A 92 -5.58 11.25 -2.74
N THR A 93 -5.23 10.04 -2.28
CA THR A 93 -5.67 8.80 -2.92
C THR A 93 -7.17 8.58 -2.78
N GLU A 94 -7.78 8.91 -1.61
CA GLU A 94 -9.24 8.87 -1.45
C GLU A 94 -9.94 9.87 -2.36
N ARG A 95 -9.42 11.10 -2.49
CA ARG A 95 -9.97 12.10 -3.43
C ARG A 95 -9.91 11.59 -4.87
N ALA A 96 -8.78 11.00 -5.27
CA ALA A 96 -8.62 10.38 -6.59
C ALA A 96 -9.58 9.21 -6.80
N ARG A 97 -9.74 8.33 -5.79
CA ARG A 97 -10.65 7.19 -5.82
C ARG A 97 -12.10 7.60 -6.04
N VAL A 98 -12.59 8.53 -5.22
CA VAL A 98 -13.98 9.00 -5.30
C VAL A 98 -14.25 9.62 -6.67
N LEU A 99 -13.32 10.44 -7.14
CA LEU A 99 -13.44 11.09 -8.45
C LEU A 99 -13.37 10.06 -9.60
N ALA A 100 -12.47 9.07 -9.52
CA ALA A 100 -12.39 8.00 -10.53
C ALA A 100 -13.70 7.19 -10.61
N VAL A 101 -14.31 6.84 -9.47
CA VAL A 101 -15.61 6.14 -9.43
C VAL A 101 -16.73 7.00 -10.02
N GLU A 102 -16.78 8.30 -9.68
CA GLU A 102 -17.76 9.23 -10.28
C GLU A 102 -17.65 9.26 -11.81
N ARG A 103 -16.43 9.37 -12.32
CA ARG A 103 -16.16 9.40 -13.77
C ARG A 103 -16.47 8.06 -14.43
N ALA A 104 -16.14 6.93 -13.78
CA ALA A 104 -16.46 5.60 -14.28
C ALA A 104 -17.97 5.40 -14.46
N ARG A 105 -18.77 5.82 -13.49
CA ARG A 105 -20.25 5.77 -13.60
C ARG A 105 -20.81 6.60 -14.73
N ARG A 106 -20.12 7.69 -15.10
CA ARG A 106 -20.58 8.61 -16.19
C ARG A 106 -20.07 8.18 -17.57
N HIS A 107 -18.84 7.68 -17.64
CA HIS A 107 -18.14 7.46 -18.91
C HIS A 107 -17.74 5.98 -19.14
N GLY A 108 -18.04 5.08 -18.21
CA GLY A 108 -17.58 3.68 -18.22
C GLY A 108 -16.17 3.51 -17.64
N ILE A 109 -15.35 4.55 -17.65
CA ILE A 109 -14.00 4.62 -17.11
C ILE A 109 -13.77 5.96 -16.43
N GLY A 110 -13.04 5.95 -15.30
CA GLY A 110 -12.47 7.13 -14.67
C GLY A 110 -10.98 6.94 -14.46
N ALA A 111 -10.18 7.92 -14.87
CA ALA A 111 -8.73 7.92 -14.69
C ALA A 111 -8.31 9.19 -13.96
N VAL A 112 -7.66 9.05 -12.80
CA VAL A 112 -7.20 10.19 -12.00
C VAL A 112 -5.71 10.06 -11.72
N GLY A 113 -4.92 10.94 -12.32
CA GLY A 113 -3.52 11.13 -11.98
C GLY A 113 -3.38 12.08 -10.79
N VAL A 114 -2.47 11.77 -9.87
CA VAL A 114 -2.08 12.66 -8.76
C VAL A 114 -0.58 12.85 -8.82
N ARG A 115 -0.13 14.08 -8.94
CA ARG A 115 1.30 14.43 -8.82
C ARG A 115 1.60 15.07 -7.47
N ASP A 116 2.86 15.12 -7.11
CA ASP A 116 3.35 15.75 -5.87
C ASP A 116 2.56 15.28 -4.64
N SER A 117 2.49 13.96 -4.48
CA SER A 117 1.84 13.26 -3.39
C SER A 117 2.86 12.71 -2.39
N ASN A 118 2.38 11.95 -1.43
CA ASN A 118 3.14 11.25 -0.41
C ASN A 118 2.74 9.77 -0.37
N HIS A 119 3.45 8.98 0.45
CA HIS A 119 3.09 7.60 0.74
C HIS A 119 1.65 7.49 1.26
N PHE A 120 0.88 6.52 0.79
CA PHE A 120 -0.57 6.38 1.07
C PHE A 120 -0.96 5.07 1.79
N GLY A 121 0.01 4.34 2.36
CA GLY A 121 -0.26 3.03 2.97
C GLY A 121 -0.32 1.90 1.95
N THR A 122 -1.11 0.86 2.21
CA THR A 122 -1.35 -0.25 1.28
C THR A 122 -2.28 0.16 0.15
N ALA A 123 -1.93 -0.18 -1.09
CA ALA A 123 -2.75 0.17 -2.26
C ALA A 123 -4.09 -0.60 -2.27
N MET A 124 -4.10 -1.80 -1.70
CA MET A 124 -5.30 -2.64 -1.59
C MET A 124 -6.43 -1.96 -0.81
N TYR A 125 -6.14 -1.13 0.18
CA TYR A 125 -7.16 -0.41 0.93
C TYR A 125 -8.07 0.43 0.01
N TRP A 126 -7.48 1.10 -0.95
CA TRP A 126 -8.18 1.99 -1.88
C TRP A 126 -8.89 1.22 -2.99
N THR A 127 -8.24 0.21 -3.55
CA THR A 127 -8.82 -0.59 -4.63
C THR A 127 -9.97 -1.45 -4.13
N ARG A 128 -9.89 -2.03 -2.93
CA ARG A 128 -11.01 -2.79 -2.31
C ARG A 128 -12.22 -1.90 -2.03
N ARG A 129 -12.03 -0.69 -1.53
CA ARG A 129 -13.11 0.30 -1.35
C ARG A 129 -13.81 0.62 -2.67
N THR A 130 -13.04 0.76 -3.76
CA THR A 130 -13.60 0.96 -5.11
C THR A 130 -14.38 -0.27 -5.60
N ALA A 131 -13.90 -1.48 -5.29
CA ALA A 131 -14.63 -2.70 -5.61
C ALA A 131 -15.95 -2.82 -4.82
N HIS A 132 -15.97 -2.42 -3.55
CA HIS A 132 -17.21 -2.30 -2.77
C HIS A 132 -18.18 -1.25 -3.35
N ASP A 133 -17.66 -0.17 -3.95
CA ASP A 133 -18.48 0.79 -4.72
C ASP A 133 -18.96 0.22 -6.07
N GLY A 134 -18.58 -1.01 -6.41
CA GLY A 134 -19.04 -1.74 -7.59
C GLY A 134 -18.22 -1.51 -8.85
N CYS A 135 -17.04 -0.90 -8.77
CA CYS A 135 -16.13 -0.69 -9.91
C CYS A 135 -14.89 -1.59 -9.79
N VAL A 136 -14.34 -2.01 -10.93
CA VAL A 136 -13.00 -2.60 -10.97
C VAL A 136 -12.00 -1.46 -10.83
N ALA A 137 -11.02 -1.62 -9.95
CA ALA A 137 -9.99 -0.61 -9.68
C ALA A 137 -8.60 -1.08 -10.09
N VAL A 138 -7.78 -0.13 -10.55
CA VAL A 138 -6.32 -0.28 -10.67
C VAL A 138 -5.69 0.96 -10.04
N LEU A 139 -4.74 0.74 -9.11
CA LEU A 139 -3.95 1.81 -8.50
C LEU A 139 -2.48 1.50 -8.68
N THR A 140 -1.72 2.48 -9.19
CA THR A 140 -0.27 2.41 -9.30
C THR A 140 0.37 3.58 -8.57
N THR A 141 1.58 3.37 -8.07
CA THR A 141 2.41 4.44 -7.50
C THR A 141 3.87 4.17 -7.79
N ASN A 142 4.68 5.21 -7.72
CA ASN A 142 6.12 5.06 -7.63
C ASN A 142 6.62 5.26 -6.19
N ALA A 143 7.83 4.79 -5.91
CA ALA A 143 8.43 4.78 -4.59
C ALA A 143 9.93 5.11 -4.68
N SER A 144 10.52 5.46 -3.53
CA SER A 144 11.96 5.71 -3.43
C SER A 144 12.79 4.51 -3.89
N PRO A 145 14.01 4.75 -4.41
CA PRO A 145 14.89 3.72 -4.94
C PRO A 145 15.16 2.56 -3.97
N ALA A 146 14.83 1.36 -4.39
CA ALA A 146 15.02 0.11 -3.63
C ALA A 146 15.71 -0.97 -4.45
N MET A 147 15.53 -0.96 -5.77
CA MET A 147 16.06 -1.93 -6.72
C MET A 147 17.01 -1.28 -7.72
N ALA A 148 17.94 -2.09 -8.24
CA ALA A 148 18.71 -1.73 -9.41
C ALA A 148 17.93 -2.08 -10.69
N PRO A 149 18.19 -1.39 -11.82
CA PRO A 149 17.79 -1.86 -13.14
C PRO A 149 18.33 -3.27 -13.39
N TRP A 150 17.62 -4.07 -14.20
CA TRP A 150 18.08 -5.41 -14.53
C TRP A 150 19.47 -5.37 -15.19
N GLY A 151 20.43 -6.05 -14.58
CA GLY A 151 21.86 -6.01 -14.97
C GLY A 151 22.67 -4.88 -14.29
N GLY A 152 22.02 -4.02 -13.50
CA GLY A 152 22.68 -2.98 -12.70
C GLY A 152 22.88 -3.39 -11.25
N ARG A 153 23.63 -2.58 -10.49
CA ARG A 153 23.87 -2.77 -9.04
C ARG A 153 23.59 -1.52 -8.20
N THR A 154 23.20 -0.42 -8.83
CA THR A 154 22.86 0.82 -8.15
C THR A 154 21.35 0.98 -8.06
N LYS A 155 20.86 1.30 -6.86
CA LYS A 155 19.42 1.56 -6.64
C LYS A 155 19.01 2.81 -7.41
N VAL A 156 18.09 2.67 -8.36
CA VAL A 156 17.55 3.76 -9.17
C VAL A 156 16.03 3.72 -9.24
N VAL A 157 15.44 2.52 -9.20
CA VAL A 157 13.99 2.34 -9.30
C VAL A 157 13.41 1.91 -7.96
N GLY A 158 12.21 2.38 -7.67
CA GLY A 158 11.43 1.98 -6.50
C GLY A 158 10.85 0.58 -6.63
N THR A 159 10.19 0.11 -5.58
CA THR A 159 9.38 -1.11 -5.62
C THR A 159 8.11 -0.92 -6.43
N ASN A 160 7.69 0.33 -6.61
CA ASN A 160 6.59 0.82 -7.43
C ASN A 160 5.36 -0.11 -7.39
N PRO A 161 4.71 -0.24 -6.22
CA PRO A 161 3.63 -1.20 -6.04
C PRO A 161 2.40 -0.81 -6.87
N TRP A 162 1.59 -1.81 -7.14
CA TRP A 162 0.30 -1.68 -7.80
C TRP A 162 -0.72 -2.63 -7.20
N SER A 163 -1.98 -2.23 -7.26
CA SER A 163 -3.10 -3.03 -6.78
C SER A 163 -4.21 -3.05 -7.82
N ILE A 164 -4.84 -4.21 -7.96
CA ILE A 164 -6.07 -4.38 -8.72
C ILE A 164 -7.11 -5.00 -7.79
N ALA A 165 -8.32 -4.47 -7.81
CA ALA A 165 -9.45 -5.09 -7.14
C ALA A 165 -10.69 -5.08 -8.04
N ALA A 166 -11.50 -6.10 -7.90
CA ALA A 166 -12.71 -6.30 -8.67
C ALA A 166 -13.86 -6.72 -7.74
N PRO A 167 -15.10 -6.22 -7.97
CA PRO A 167 -16.28 -6.71 -7.27
C PRO A 167 -16.45 -8.21 -7.54
N GLY A 168 -16.69 -8.97 -6.50
CA GLY A 168 -17.02 -10.39 -6.57
C GLY A 168 -18.45 -10.66 -6.16
N PRO A 169 -18.90 -11.94 -6.23
CA PRO A 169 -20.22 -12.33 -5.78
C PRO A 169 -20.35 -12.20 -4.25
N ASP A 170 -21.57 -12.00 -3.79
CA ASP A 170 -21.94 -12.03 -2.36
C ASP A 170 -21.16 -11.00 -1.52
N GLY A 171 -20.79 -9.85 -2.09
CA GLY A 171 -20.01 -8.81 -1.42
C GLY A 171 -18.52 -9.10 -1.29
N ARG A 172 -18.02 -10.22 -1.80
CA ARG A 172 -16.59 -10.53 -1.85
C ARG A 172 -15.85 -9.54 -2.74
N VAL A 173 -14.56 -9.40 -2.51
CA VAL A 173 -13.67 -8.64 -3.37
C VAL A 173 -12.50 -9.52 -3.77
N VAL A 174 -12.26 -9.62 -5.07
CA VAL A 174 -11.02 -10.21 -5.59
C VAL A 174 -9.99 -9.09 -5.68
N ALA A 175 -8.87 -9.22 -4.96
CA ALA A 175 -7.89 -8.14 -4.88
C ALA A 175 -6.45 -8.66 -4.81
N VAL A 176 -5.53 -7.86 -5.36
CA VAL A 176 -4.09 -8.09 -5.26
C VAL A 176 -3.39 -6.76 -4.98
N ASP A 177 -2.35 -6.79 -4.14
CA ASP A 177 -1.42 -5.68 -3.88
C ASP A 177 0.00 -6.23 -3.94
N ILE A 178 0.79 -5.77 -4.91
CA ILE A 178 2.09 -6.34 -5.23
C ILE A 178 3.15 -5.24 -5.28
N ALA A 179 4.22 -5.42 -4.49
CA ALA A 179 5.51 -4.81 -4.75
C ALA A 179 6.29 -5.63 -5.77
N ASN A 180 7.02 -4.98 -6.68
CA ASN A 180 7.72 -5.67 -7.79
C ASN A 180 9.06 -6.29 -7.37
N THR A 181 9.30 -6.49 -6.08
CA THR A 181 10.48 -7.14 -5.51
C THR A 181 10.30 -8.64 -5.32
N ALA A 182 11.39 -9.41 -5.37
CA ALA A 182 11.38 -10.85 -5.10
C ALA A 182 10.86 -11.16 -3.69
N VAL A 183 11.08 -10.24 -2.75
CA VAL A 183 10.66 -10.36 -1.36
C VAL A 183 10.44 -8.97 -0.75
N ALA A 184 9.59 -8.87 0.27
CA ALA A 184 9.51 -7.66 1.08
C ALA A 184 10.82 -7.44 1.85
N ARG A 185 11.34 -6.20 1.87
CA ARG A 185 12.61 -5.85 2.54
C ARG A 185 12.65 -6.28 4.01
N GLY A 186 11.52 -6.19 4.69
CA GLY A 186 11.38 -6.63 6.09
C GLY A 186 11.73 -8.10 6.32
N LYS A 187 11.52 -9.00 5.34
CA LYS A 187 11.90 -10.40 5.45
C LYS A 187 13.43 -10.59 5.46
N ILE A 188 14.19 -9.75 4.72
CA ILE A 188 15.66 -9.79 4.73
C ILE A 188 16.17 -9.32 6.11
N TYR A 189 15.58 -8.25 6.67
CA TYR A 189 15.91 -7.81 8.03
C TYR A 189 15.59 -8.86 9.08
N LEU A 190 14.43 -9.53 8.97
CA LEU A 190 14.06 -10.60 9.89
C LEU A 190 15.05 -11.78 9.84
N ALA A 191 15.45 -12.20 8.64
CA ALA A 191 16.46 -13.24 8.46
C ALA A 191 17.80 -12.83 9.09
N LYS A 192 18.23 -11.56 8.87
CA LYS A 192 19.43 -11.01 9.51
C LYS A 192 19.36 -11.08 11.03
N ASN A 193 18.24 -10.66 11.63
CA ASN A 193 18.06 -10.66 13.09
C ASN A 193 18.04 -12.09 13.68
N ARG A 194 17.61 -13.07 12.90
CA ARG A 194 17.57 -14.48 13.27
C ARG A 194 18.88 -15.23 12.94
N GLY A 195 19.80 -14.61 12.20
CA GLY A 195 21.01 -15.29 11.72
C GLY A 195 20.71 -16.41 10.70
N GLU A 196 19.58 -16.32 9.99
CA GLU A 196 19.14 -17.28 8.99
C GLU A 196 19.59 -16.85 7.59
N PRO A 197 20.04 -17.79 6.71
CA PRO A 197 20.37 -17.44 5.34
C PRO A 197 19.13 -17.09 4.54
N ILE A 198 19.32 -16.28 3.49
CA ILE A 198 18.28 -15.95 2.52
C ILE A 198 18.53 -16.68 1.20
N PRO A 199 17.50 -16.91 0.36
CA PRO A 199 17.70 -17.37 -1.02
C PRO A 199 18.56 -16.36 -1.81
N ASP A 200 19.46 -16.87 -2.66
CA ASP A 200 20.34 -16.06 -3.54
C ASP A 200 19.55 -15.24 -4.59
N SER A 201 18.28 -15.61 -4.80
CA SER A 201 17.33 -14.91 -5.67
C SER A 201 16.66 -13.69 -5.01
N TRP A 202 16.98 -13.36 -3.76
CA TRP A 202 16.35 -12.22 -3.05
C TRP A 202 17.14 -10.94 -3.15
N ALA A 203 18.47 -11.01 -3.11
CA ALA A 203 19.31 -9.82 -3.07
C ALA A 203 20.67 -10.03 -3.74
N LEU A 204 21.31 -8.90 -4.07
CA LEU A 204 22.72 -8.82 -4.45
C LEU A 204 23.50 -8.13 -3.34
N THR A 205 24.80 -8.40 -3.26
CA THR A 205 25.75 -7.61 -2.48
C THR A 205 25.89 -6.20 -3.06
N ALA A 206 26.57 -5.30 -2.38
CA ALA A 206 26.89 -3.96 -2.89
C ALA A 206 27.72 -4.02 -4.20
N ASP A 207 28.51 -5.07 -4.39
CA ASP A 207 29.31 -5.28 -5.60
C ASP A 207 28.53 -5.95 -6.76
N GLY A 208 27.28 -6.36 -6.50
CA GLY A 208 26.37 -6.90 -7.51
C GLY A 208 26.42 -8.42 -7.65
N ALA A 209 27.02 -9.14 -6.72
CA ALA A 209 26.99 -10.61 -6.69
C ALA A 209 25.72 -11.12 -5.98
N PRO A 210 25.09 -12.23 -6.40
CA PRO A 210 24.07 -12.91 -5.63
C PRO A 210 24.57 -13.25 -4.21
N THR A 211 23.72 -13.11 -3.19
CA THR A 211 24.12 -13.43 -1.81
C THR A 211 23.06 -14.20 -1.06
N THR A 212 23.52 -15.10 -0.19
CA THR A 212 22.69 -15.79 0.81
C THR A 212 22.88 -15.20 2.21
N ASP A 213 23.77 -14.22 2.37
CA ASP A 213 23.97 -13.50 3.62
C ASP A 213 22.98 -12.32 3.71
N PRO A 214 22.01 -12.34 4.67
CA PRO A 214 21.06 -11.25 4.83
C PRO A 214 21.71 -9.91 5.21
N ALA A 215 22.89 -9.91 5.88
CA ALA A 215 23.57 -8.67 6.21
C ALA A 215 24.10 -7.97 4.96
N GLU A 216 24.69 -8.73 4.04
CA GLU A 216 25.10 -8.21 2.71
C GLU A 216 23.88 -7.79 1.88
N GLY A 217 22.80 -8.59 1.90
CA GLY A 217 21.55 -8.30 1.19
C GLY A 217 20.89 -6.99 1.64
N VAL A 218 20.98 -6.65 2.93
CA VAL A 218 20.49 -5.37 3.48
C VAL A 218 21.30 -4.19 2.94
N LEU A 219 22.62 -4.33 2.84
CA LEU A 219 23.53 -3.29 2.31
C LEU A 219 23.45 -3.17 0.77
N GLY A 220 23.18 -4.26 0.10
CA GLY A 220 23.06 -4.34 -1.35
C GLY A 220 21.71 -3.93 -1.89
N VAL A 221 21.25 -4.59 -2.96
CA VAL A 221 19.99 -4.30 -3.65
C VAL A 221 19.06 -5.51 -3.64
N ILE A 222 17.77 -5.26 -3.44
CA ILE A 222 16.73 -6.30 -3.56
C ILE A 222 16.52 -6.60 -5.04
N LEU A 223 16.40 -7.88 -5.37
CA LEU A 223 16.10 -8.32 -6.72
C LEU A 223 14.62 -8.13 -7.08
N PRO A 224 14.29 -7.89 -8.35
CA PRO A 224 12.91 -7.84 -8.80
C PRO A 224 12.29 -9.25 -8.82
N MET A 225 10.98 -9.33 -8.58
CA MET A 225 10.23 -10.58 -8.74
C MET A 225 10.35 -11.10 -10.18
N ALA A 226 10.47 -12.41 -10.36
CA ALA A 226 10.60 -13.03 -11.68
C ALA A 226 11.67 -12.39 -12.59
N GLY A 227 12.76 -11.85 -12.01
CA GLY A 227 13.89 -11.28 -12.72
C GLY A 227 13.54 -10.04 -13.57
N HIS A 228 13.94 -10.05 -14.85
CA HIS A 228 13.71 -8.92 -15.77
C HIS A 228 12.23 -8.55 -15.96
N LYS A 229 11.29 -9.46 -15.74
CA LYS A 229 9.85 -9.20 -15.86
C LYS A 229 9.37 -8.23 -14.79
N GLY A 230 9.73 -8.45 -13.51
CA GLY A 230 9.42 -7.55 -12.42
C GLY A 230 10.11 -6.19 -12.58
N TYR A 231 11.35 -6.17 -13.07
CA TYR A 231 11.99 -4.91 -13.44
C TYR A 231 11.20 -4.15 -14.51
N ALA A 232 10.75 -4.82 -15.57
CA ALA A 232 9.96 -4.17 -16.62
C ALA A 232 8.64 -3.61 -16.07
N ILE A 233 7.97 -4.32 -15.18
CA ILE A 233 6.74 -3.86 -14.52
C ILE A 233 7.05 -2.63 -13.67
N THR A 234 8.05 -2.68 -12.79
CA THR A 234 8.37 -1.54 -11.90
C THR A 234 8.74 -0.28 -12.69
N PHE A 235 9.47 -0.43 -13.79
CA PHE A 235 9.81 0.67 -14.69
C PHE A 235 8.53 1.32 -15.28
N LEU A 236 7.59 0.51 -15.76
CA LEU A 236 6.33 1.02 -16.31
C LEU A 236 5.42 1.61 -15.23
N MET A 237 5.45 1.12 -13.99
CA MET A 237 4.74 1.76 -12.88
C MET A 237 5.30 3.15 -12.59
N ASP A 238 6.62 3.35 -12.71
CA ASP A 238 7.24 4.67 -12.60
C ASP A 238 6.83 5.60 -13.75
N VAL A 239 6.74 5.08 -14.98
CA VAL A 239 6.21 5.83 -16.12
C VAL A 239 4.76 6.28 -15.88
N LEU A 240 3.88 5.37 -15.43
CA LEU A 240 2.46 5.67 -15.20
C LEU A 240 2.24 6.62 -14.02
N SER A 241 2.99 6.43 -12.95
CA SER A 241 2.77 7.17 -11.70
C SER A 241 3.61 8.45 -11.63
N GLY A 242 4.84 8.41 -12.11
CA GLY A 242 5.77 9.53 -12.14
C GLY A 242 5.67 10.35 -13.43
N ALA A 243 6.20 9.84 -14.53
CA ALA A 243 6.33 10.60 -15.76
C ALA A 243 4.98 11.09 -16.33
N LEU A 244 3.97 10.21 -16.39
CA LEU A 244 2.65 10.54 -16.94
C LEU A 244 1.92 11.61 -16.12
N THR A 245 2.08 11.61 -14.80
CA THR A 245 1.44 12.58 -13.90
C THR A 245 2.24 13.88 -13.75
N GLY A 246 3.50 13.89 -14.21
CA GLY A 246 4.42 15.01 -14.00
C GLY A 246 5.03 15.04 -12.59
N SER A 247 5.04 13.90 -11.89
CA SER A 247 5.74 13.70 -10.60
C SER A 247 7.20 13.36 -10.81
N ALA A 248 7.97 13.29 -9.71
CA ALA A 248 9.34 12.79 -9.73
C ALA A 248 9.42 11.34 -10.23
N VAL A 249 10.57 10.94 -10.74
CA VAL A 249 10.84 9.60 -11.24
C VAL A 249 12.15 9.05 -10.70
N GLY A 250 12.23 7.73 -10.56
CA GLY A 250 13.47 7.05 -10.19
C GLY A 250 14.10 7.60 -8.90
N SER A 251 15.34 8.09 -8.99
CA SER A 251 16.12 8.58 -7.83
C SER A 251 15.63 9.89 -7.23
N GLU A 252 14.73 10.59 -7.88
CA GLU A 252 14.17 11.85 -7.35
C GLU A 252 13.00 11.61 -6.36
N VAL A 253 12.50 10.37 -6.28
CA VAL A 253 11.43 10.02 -5.35
C VAL A 253 12.00 9.71 -3.97
N HIS A 254 11.51 10.41 -2.94
CA HIS A 254 11.94 10.23 -1.55
C HIS A 254 10.95 9.40 -0.72
N GLY A 255 11.51 8.56 0.15
CA GLY A 255 10.73 7.65 0.99
C GLY A 255 10.10 8.33 2.21
N PRO A 256 9.08 7.73 2.81
CA PRO A 256 8.43 8.29 4.01
C PRO A 256 9.35 8.32 5.24
N TYR A 257 10.47 7.61 5.22
CA TYR A 257 11.50 7.58 6.25
C TYR A 257 12.53 8.74 6.14
N GLU A 258 12.38 9.60 5.13
CA GLU A 258 13.18 10.81 4.93
C GLU A 258 12.33 12.04 5.33
N PRO A 259 12.32 12.45 6.61
CA PRO A 259 11.33 13.39 7.12
C PRO A 259 11.41 14.79 6.52
N GLU A 260 12.58 15.21 6.03
CA GLU A 260 12.81 16.58 5.53
C GLU A 260 12.67 16.69 3.99
N ALA A 261 12.72 15.55 3.28
CA ALA A 261 12.67 15.55 1.82
C ALA A 261 11.22 15.55 1.31
N ARG A 262 10.93 16.37 0.27
CA ARG A 262 9.66 16.23 -0.46
C ARG A 262 9.58 14.84 -1.08
N SER A 263 8.40 14.20 -1.01
CA SER A 263 8.25 12.84 -1.54
C SER A 263 8.37 12.80 -3.06
N GLY A 264 7.70 13.70 -3.74
CA GLY A 264 7.62 13.70 -5.20
C GLY A 264 6.89 12.49 -5.79
N ALA A 265 6.26 11.64 -4.98
CA ALA A 265 5.54 10.46 -5.46
C ALA A 265 4.31 10.85 -6.29
N GLY A 266 4.03 10.05 -7.32
CA GLY A 266 2.83 10.14 -8.11
C GLY A 266 1.96 8.90 -8.03
N HIS A 267 0.67 9.05 -8.36
CA HIS A 267 -0.30 7.97 -8.37
C HIS A 267 -1.15 8.04 -9.63
N LEU A 268 -1.52 6.87 -10.17
CA LEU A 268 -2.57 6.76 -11.18
C LEU A 268 -3.66 5.83 -10.64
N PHE A 269 -4.86 6.37 -10.47
CA PHE A 269 -6.05 5.64 -10.06
C PHE A 269 -6.99 5.46 -11.25
N LEU A 270 -7.34 4.20 -11.56
CA LEU A 270 -8.32 3.86 -12.58
C LEU A 270 -9.52 3.17 -11.93
N ALA A 271 -10.72 3.54 -12.34
CA ALA A 271 -11.95 2.83 -12.04
C ALA A 271 -12.68 2.48 -13.34
N LEU A 272 -13.17 1.24 -13.45
CA LEU A 272 -13.95 0.75 -14.57
C LEU A 272 -15.33 0.33 -14.05
N ASP A 273 -16.39 0.82 -14.67
CA ASP A 273 -17.76 0.38 -14.34
C ASP A 273 -18.07 -0.89 -15.15
N PRO A 274 -18.26 -2.06 -14.50
CA PRO A 274 -18.66 -3.28 -15.21
C PRO A 274 -19.94 -3.11 -16.01
N ALA A 275 -20.88 -2.26 -15.58
CA ALA A 275 -22.14 -2.02 -16.29
C ALA A 275 -21.93 -1.36 -17.67
N ALA A 276 -20.79 -0.71 -17.89
CA ALA A 276 -20.44 -0.16 -19.21
C ALA A 276 -20.00 -1.24 -20.21
N PHE A 277 -19.64 -2.45 -19.75
CA PHE A 277 -19.25 -3.58 -20.57
C PHE A 277 -20.39 -4.57 -20.81
N GLY A 278 -21.48 -4.47 -20.04
CA GLY A 278 -22.64 -5.36 -20.17
C GLY A 278 -23.45 -5.49 -18.89
N ASP A 279 -24.19 -6.59 -18.78
CA ASP A 279 -25.01 -6.86 -17.60
C ASP A 279 -24.16 -7.16 -16.35
N ARG A 280 -24.44 -6.44 -15.27
CA ARG A 280 -23.73 -6.59 -14.00
C ARG A 280 -23.94 -7.99 -13.38
N ALA A 281 -25.13 -8.55 -13.47
CA ALA A 281 -25.40 -9.88 -12.93
C ALA A 281 -24.59 -10.95 -13.67
N GLY A 282 -24.48 -10.84 -14.99
CA GLY A 282 -23.64 -11.70 -15.81
C GLY A 282 -22.15 -11.55 -15.50
N TYR A 283 -21.70 -10.35 -15.16
CA TYR A 283 -20.33 -10.14 -14.67
C TYR A 283 -20.08 -10.86 -13.34
N GLU A 284 -20.95 -10.67 -12.35
CA GLU A 284 -20.80 -11.29 -11.01
C GLU A 284 -20.84 -12.82 -11.11
N GLU A 285 -21.69 -13.38 -11.97
CA GLU A 285 -21.75 -14.83 -12.20
C GLU A 285 -20.47 -15.39 -12.83
N ARG A 286 -19.83 -14.65 -13.75
CA ARG A 286 -18.54 -15.06 -14.33
C ARG A 286 -17.40 -15.01 -13.32
N VAL A 287 -17.38 -14.01 -12.43
CA VAL A 287 -16.42 -13.96 -11.33
C VAL A 287 -16.65 -15.13 -10.36
N ARG A 288 -17.91 -15.46 -10.05
CA ARG A 288 -18.26 -16.63 -9.24
C ARG A 288 -17.74 -17.91 -9.86
N GLN A 289 -18.03 -18.13 -11.15
CA GLN A 289 -17.55 -19.30 -11.88
C GLN A 289 -16.02 -19.42 -11.81
N LEU A 290 -15.28 -18.32 -12.02
CA LEU A 290 -13.82 -18.33 -11.94
C LEU A 290 -13.31 -18.70 -10.53
N ILE A 291 -13.92 -18.16 -9.48
CA ILE A 291 -13.57 -18.50 -8.09
C ILE A 291 -13.84 -19.99 -7.84
N ASP A 292 -14.99 -20.49 -8.24
CA ASP A 292 -15.38 -21.89 -8.02
C ASP A 292 -14.48 -22.85 -8.78
N GLU A 293 -14.11 -22.55 -10.03
CA GLU A 293 -13.12 -23.32 -10.81
C GLU A 293 -11.77 -23.37 -10.13
N VAL A 294 -11.24 -22.21 -9.69
CA VAL A 294 -9.93 -22.12 -9.00
C VAL A 294 -9.95 -22.90 -7.68
N LYS A 295 -11.01 -22.77 -6.89
CA LYS A 295 -11.12 -23.48 -5.60
C LYS A 295 -11.43 -24.96 -5.75
N GLY A 296 -11.98 -25.40 -6.89
CA GLY A 296 -12.33 -26.78 -7.18
C GLY A 296 -11.19 -27.64 -7.75
N VAL A 297 -10.00 -27.09 -8.01
CA VAL A 297 -8.89 -27.87 -8.55
C VAL A 297 -8.30 -28.84 -7.52
N PRO A 298 -7.76 -30.01 -7.93
CA PRO A 298 -7.01 -30.87 -7.05
C PRO A 298 -5.77 -30.15 -6.47
N LEU A 299 -5.51 -30.39 -5.18
CA LEU A 299 -4.39 -29.76 -4.48
C LEU A 299 -3.04 -30.30 -4.99
N ALA A 300 -2.06 -29.43 -5.14
CA ALA A 300 -0.68 -29.82 -5.34
C ALA A 300 -0.08 -30.37 -4.03
N GLN A 301 0.97 -31.20 -4.15
CA GLN A 301 1.64 -31.76 -2.97
C GLN A 301 2.19 -30.65 -2.06
N GLY A 302 1.88 -30.73 -0.78
CA GLY A 302 2.33 -29.79 0.25
C GLY A 302 1.41 -28.57 0.42
N PHE A 303 0.24 -28.56 -0.23
CA PHE A 303 -0.79 -27.54 -0.04
C PHE A 303 -2.06 -28.14 0.53
N ASP A 304 -2.69 -27.42 1.48
CA ASP A 304 -3.92 -27.85 2.14
C ASP A 304 -5.16 -27.18 1.52
N GLU A 305 -4.98 -26.05 0.82
CA GLU A 305 -6.06 -25.27 0.20
C GLU A 305 -5.56 -24.39 -0.96
N VAL A 306 -6.49 -24.02 -1.85
CA VAL A 306 -6.28 -23.02 -2.90
C VAL A 306 -7.05 -21.75 -2.52
N PHE A 307 -6.38 -20.61 -2.60
CA PHE A 307 -6.95 -19.29 -2.34
C PHE A 307 -7.17 -18.51 -3.63
N TYR A 308 -8.26 -17.76 -3.73
CA TYR A 308 -8.36 -16.69 -4.71
C TYR A 308 -7.71 -15.41 -4.16
N PRO A 309 -7.26 -14.47 -5.03
CA PRO A 309 -6.61 -13.24 -4.57
C PRO A 309 -7.51 -12.39 -3.64
N GLY A 310 -6.99 -12.01 -2.49
CA GLY A 310 -7.70 -11.26 -1.44
C GLY A 310 -8.32 -12.13 -0.33
N GLU A 311 -8.47 -13.44 -0.54
CA GLU A 311 -9.04 -14.34 0.47
C GLU A 311 -8.13 -14.49 1.71
N VAL A 312 -6.82 -14.41 1.52
CA VAL A 312 -5.85 -14.51 2.63
C VAL A 312 -5.99 -13.32 3.57
N GLU A 313 -6.16 -12.13 3.01
CA GLU A 313 -6.38 -10.89 3.76
C GLU A 313 -7.71 -10.91 4.51
N ASP A 314 -8.80 -11.39 3.88
CA ASP A 314 -10.11 -11.53 4.54
C ASP A 314 -10.03 -12.48 5.74
N ARG A 315 -9.29 -13.58 5.61
CA ARG A 315 -9.09 -14.53 6.71
C ARG A 315 -8.20 -13.97 7.81
N ALA A 316 -7.15 -13.24 7.46
CA ALA A 316 -6.29 -12.57 8.43
C ALA A 316 -7.09 -11.56 9.26
N GLU A 317 -7.91 -10.74 8.61
CA GLU A 317 -8.80 -9.80 9.28
C GLU A 317 -9.77 -10.51 10.23
N ALA A 318 -10.48 -11.52 9.74
CA ALA A 318 -11.41 -12.29 10.56
C ALA A 318 -10.72 -12.94 11.77
N ALA A 319 -9.54 -13.50 11.57
CA ALA A 319 -8.75 -14.12 12.65
C ALA A 319 -8.28 -13.08 13.68
N ASN A 320 -7.79 -11.92 13.24
CA ASN A 320 -7.35 -10.84 14.12
C ASN A 320 -8.51 -10.27 14.94
N LEU A 321 -9.67 -10.06 14.31
CA LEU A 321 -10.88 -9.58 15.00
C LEU A 321 -11.38 -10.62 16.03
N ALA A 322 -11.41 -11.89 15.67
CA ALA A 322 -11.81 -12.97 16.58
C ALA A 322 -10.86 -13.14 17.76
N ALA A 323 -9.58 -12.81 17.58
CA ALA A 323 -8.56 -12.88 18.63
C ALA A 323 -8.49 -11.61 19.49
N GLY A 324 -9.40 -10.64 19.31
CA GLY A 324 -9.48 -9.42 20.11
C GLY A 324 -8.61 -8.26 19.60
N GLY A 325 -7.95 -8.38 18.45
CA GLY A 325 -7.19 -7.29 17.87
C GLY A 325 -5.90 -7.71 17.15
N VAL A 326 -5.10 -6.72 16.81
CA VAL A 326 -3.85 -6.90 16.05
C VAL A 326 -2.64 -7.00 16.97
N VAL A 327 -1.64 -7.77 16.53
CA VAL A 327 -0.32 -7.83 17.16
C VAL A 327 0.58 -6.82 16.46
N LEU A 328 1.18 -5.91 17.22
CA LEU A 328 2.19 -4.99 16.72
C LEU A 328 3.59 -5.46 17.11
N ALA A 329 4.57 -5.24 16.26
CA ALA A 329 5.96 -5.51 16.59
C ALA A 329 6.41 -4.63 17.79
N GLU A 330 7.24 -5.17 18.68
CA GLU A 330 7.71 -4.49 19.89
C GLU A 330 8.40 -3.15 19.58
N GLU A 331 9.17 -3.11 18.49
CA GLU A 331 9.80 -1.89 17.98
C GLU A 331 8.74 -0.83 17.61
N SER A 332 7.67 -1.25 16.90
CA SER A 332 6.58 -0.34 16.53
C SER A 332 5.82 0.18 17.76
N VAL A 333 5.59 -0.66 18.77
CA VAL A 333 4.97 -0.24 20.03
C VAL A 333 5.83 0.81 20.74
N THR A 334 7.14 0.61 20.77
CA THR A 334 8.10 1.56 21.35
C THR A 334 8.03 2.94 20.66
N ASP A 335 8.04 2.94 19.32
CA ASP A 335 7.95 4.17 18.53
C ASP A 335 6.61 4.87 18.72
N LEU A 336 5.50 4.12 18.78
CA LEU A 336 4.17 4.68 19.03
C LEU A 336 4.01 5.24 20.44
N ARG A 337 4.60 4.62 21.46
CA ARG A 337 4.65 5.16 22.83
C ARG A 337 5.47 6.44 22.91
N THR A 338 6.58 6.51 22.16
CA THR A 338 7.38 7.74 22.05
C THR A 338 6.55 8.85 21.43
N LEU A 339 5.86 8.56 20.32
CA LEU A 339 4.98 9.50 19.65
C LEU A 339 3.82 9.95 20.56
N ALA A 340 3.26 9.05 21.38
CA ALA A 340 2.24 9.35 22.37
C ALA A 340 2.74 10.38 23.41
N ALA A 341 3.95 10.19 23.93
CA ALA A 341 4.57 11.13 24.86
C ALA A 341 4.82 12.51 24.22
N GLU A 342 5.25 12.54 22.96
CA GLU A 342 5.52 13.77 22.21
C GLU A 342 4.26 14.59 21.89
N THR A 343 3.14 13.90 21.63
CA THR A 343 1.87 14.52 21.22
C THR A 343 0.89 14.74 22.37
N GLY A 344 1.15 14.14 23.53
CA GLY A 344 0.25 14.15 24.68
C GLY A 344 -1.01 13.29 24.47
N VAL A 345 -1.06 12.47 23.43
CA VAL A 345 -2.15 11.53 23.17
C VAL A 345 -1.79 10.17 23.80
N PRO A 346 -2.57 9.65 24.76
CA PRO A 346 -2.23 8.39 25.40
C PRO A 346 -2.27 7.23 24.42
N PHE A 347 -1.20 6.39 24.41
CA PHE A 347 -1.19 5.14 23.66
C PHE A 347 -2.19 4.16 24.31
N PRO A 348 -2.97 3.40 23.51
CA PRO A 348 -3.97 2.47 24.06
C PRO A 348 -3.33 1.37 24.88
N GLU A 349 -4.05 0.93 25.91
CA GLU A 349 -3.72 -0.26 26.66
C GLU A 349 -3.96 -1.53 25.81
N GLU A 350 -3.34 -2.61 26.23
CA GLU A 350 -3.52 -3.92 25.61
C GLU A 350 -4.99 -4.37 25.69
N ALA A 351 -5.45 -5.09 24.69
CA ALA A 351 -6.77 -5.72 24.74
C ALA A 351 -6.80 -6.77 25.87
N ALA A 352 -7.86 -6.76 26.66
CA ALA A 352 -8.04 -7.64 27.80
C ALA A 352 -8.28 -9.11 27.37
#